data_f7f870d127796ebe462750aade404a94
#
_entry.id   f7f870d127796ebe462750aade404a94
#
_cell.length_a   1.000
_cell.length_b   1.000
_cell.length_c   1.000
_cell.angle_alpha   90.00
_cell.angle_beta   90.00
_cell.angle_gamma   90.00
#
_symmetry.space_group_name_H-M   'P 1'
#
loop_
_entity.id
_entity.type
_entity.pdbx_description
1 polymer ?
#
loop_
_entity_poly.entity_id
_entity_poly.type
_entity_poly.pdbx_seq_one_letter_code
_entity_poly.pdbx_strand_id
1 'polypeptide(L)'
;MAEPLLIAKHDTIECHLLPGLANRHGLITGATGTGKTVTLQTLAENFSRIGVPVFMADVKGDLTGASQPGKIGDKLASVLKERGLDLPTPLACPTTLWDVFGEQGHPVRATVSDMGPLLLGRMLNLNETQLGVLNLVFKIADDNGLLLLDLKDLRAMLQYVGDNSKEFTTEYGNVSAASVGAIQRGLLQIEQQGGDKFFGEPMLNIQDFMQTVDDHGVVNILAADKLMNSPRLYATFLLWMLSELFEQLPEIGDPEIPKLVFFFDEAHLLFNEAPKVLIERIELVVRLVRSKGVGVYFVTQNPLDIPDSVLAQLGNR
;
A
#
# COMPACT_ATOMS: atom_id res chain seq x y z
N MET A 1 -24.05 -7.55 -15.04
CA MET A 1 -22.61 -7.93 -14.93
C MET A 1 -21.81 -6.88 -15.70
N ALA A 2 -20.76 -6.37 -15.09
CA ALA A 2 -19.85 -5.45 -15.77
C ALA A 2 -19.15 -6.16 -16.94
N GLU A 3 -18.86 -5.43 -18.04
CA GLU A 3 -18.19 -5.98 -19.20
C GLU A 3 -16.77 -6.45 -18.89
N PRO A 4 -16.29 -7.54 -19.52
CA PRO A 4 -14.91 -7.99 -19.37
C PRO A 4 -13.91 -6.91 -19.79
N LEU A 5 -12.86 -6.69 -19.00
CA LEU A 5 -11.83 -5.70 -19.29
C LEU A 5 -10.77 -6.33 -20.22
N LEU A 6 -10.59 -5.80 -21.41
CA LEU A 6 -9.57 -6.26 -22.34
C LEU A 6 -8.17 -5.87 -21.81
N ILE A 7 -7.31 -6.88 -21.60
CA ILE A 7 -5.92 -6.69 -21.13
C ILE A 7 -4.94 -6.79 -22.28
N ALA A 8 -5.12 -7.79 -23.14
CA ALA A 8 -4.20 -8.07 -24.23
C ALA A 8 -4.93 -8.76 -25.39
N LYS A 9 -4.39 -8.58 -26.60
CA LYS A 9 -4.86 -9.24 -27.80
C LYS A 9 -3.69 -9.72 -28.64
N HIS A 10 -3.83 -10.93 -29.18
CA HIS A 10 -2.93 -11.48 -30.17
C HIS A 10 -3.75 -12.16 -31.26
N ASP A 11 -3.69 -11.62 -32.44
CA ASP A 11 -4.54 -12.02 -33.58
C ASP A 11 -6.04 -12.01 -33.21
N THR A 12 -6.65 -13.20 -33.19
CA THR A 12 -8.06 -13.41 -32.83
C THR A 12 -8.28 -13.74 -31.36
N ILE A 13 -7.21 -13.93 -30.59
CA ILE A 13 -7.28 -14.30 -29.18
C ILE A 13 -7.27 -13.02 -28.32
N GLU A 14 -8.31 -12.84 -27.54
CA GLU A 14 -8.43 -11.75 -26.57
C GLU A 14 -8.31 -12.29 -25.16
N CYS A 15 -7.51 -11.60 -24.35
CA CYS A 15 -7.34 -11.89 -22.93
C CYS A 15 -8.07 -10.83 -22.11
N HIS A 16 -9.02 -11.26 -21.29
CA HIS A 16 -9.87 -10.38 -20.52
C HIS A 16 -9.73 -10.65 -19.03
N LEU A 17 -9.77 -9.59 -18.23
CA LEU A 17 -10.01 -9.67 -16.80
C LEU A 17 -11.50 -9.52 -16.53
N LEU A 18 -12.08 -10.47 -15.83
CA LEU A 18 -13.47 -10.39 -15.40
C LEU A 18 -13.57 -9.53 -14.12
N PRO A 19 -14.32 -8.42 -14.13
CA PRO A 19 -14.41 -7.55 -12.96
C PRO A 19 -14.83 -8.25 -11.67
N GLY A 20 -15.78 -9.17 -11.72
CA GLY A 20 -16.21 -9.97 -10.57
C GLY A 20 -15.15 -10.95 -10.04
N LEU A 21 -14.02 -11.13 -10.74
CA LEU A 21 -12.88 -11.94 -10.30
C LEU A 21 -11.64 -11.07 -9.96
N ALA A 22 -11.75 -9.76 -10.10
CA ALA A 22 -10.61 -8.87 -9.86
C ALA A 22 -10.19 -8.80 -8.38
N ASN A 23 -11.11 -9.08 -7.44
CA ASN A 23 -10.81 -9.22 -6.01
C ASN A 23 -10.04 -10.51 -5.66
N ARG A 24 -9.79 -11.40 -6.64
CA ARG A 24 -8.95 -12.60 -6.45
C ARG A 24 -7.46 -12.33 -6.56
N HIS A 25 -7.10 -11.04 -6.50
CA HIS A 25 -5.74 -10.55 -6.55
C HIS A 25 -4.99 -10.94 -7.83
N GLY A 26 -3.83 -10.35 -8.05
CA GLY A 26 -3.07 -10.63 -9.25
C GLY A 26 -1.58 -10.31 -9.16
N LEU A 27 -0.87 -10.72 -10.21
CA LEU A 27 0.54 -10.49 -10.39
C LEU A 27 0.82 -9.95 -11.79
N ILE A 28 1.52 -8.83 -11.86
CA ILE A 28 2.04 -8.26 -13.11
C ILE A 28 3.56 -8.33 -13.06
N THR A 29 4.15 -9.15 -13.93
CA THR A 29 5.61 -9.32 -13.96
C THR A 29 6.18 -9.07 -15.35
N GLY A 30 7.42 -8.62 -15.37
CA GLY A 30 8.16 -8.42 -16.60
C GLY A 30 9.42 -7.59 -16.37
N ALA A 31 10.44 -7.78 -17.19
CA ALA A 31 11.66 -6.98 -17.13
C ALA A 31 11.37 -5.50 -17.42
N THR A 32 12.36 -4.64 -17.17
CA THR A 32 12.27 -3.22 -17.51
C THR A 32 12.00 -3.05 -19.02
N GLY A 33 11.06 -2.17 -19.38
CA GLY A 33 10.70 -1.89 -20.77
C GLY A 33 9.74 -2.90 -21.42
N THR A 34 9.22 -3.89 -20.70
CA THR A 34 8.27 -4.89 -21.24
C THR A 34 6.81 -4.42 -21.23
N GLY A 35 6.52 -3.22 -20.69
CA GLY A 35 5.18 -2.62 -20.70
C GLY A 35 4.41 -2.78 -19.39
N LYS A 36 5.04 -3.13 -18.27
CA LYS A 36 4.35 -3.20 -16.94
C LYS A 36 3.57 -1.94 -16.61
N THR A 37 4.21 -0.77 -16.70
CA THR A 37 3.56 0.53 -16.44
C THR A 37 2.36 0.77 -17.37
N VAL A 38 2.48 0.43 -18.65
CA VAL A 38 1.37 0.55 -19.61
C VAL A 38 0.21 -0.37 -19.24
N THR A 39 0.51 -1.62 -18.84
CA THR A 39 -0.51 -2.56 -18.37
C THR A 39 -1.21 -2.04 -17.13
N LEU A 40 -0.46 -1.50 -16.18
CA LEU A 40 -0.99 -0.93 -14.94
C LEU A 40 -1.90 0.28 -15.24
N GLN A 41 -1.45 1.22 -16.08
CA GLN A 41 -2.25 2.37 -16.50
C GLN A 41 -3.53 1.94 -17.23
N THR A 42 -3.44 0.98 -18.14
CA THR A 42 -4.59 0.45 -18.86
C THR A 42 -5.61 -0.20 -17.93
N LEU A 43 -5.15 -0.98 -16.96
CA LEU A 43 -6.03 -1.58 -15.96
C LEU A 43 -6.67 -0.50 -15.07
N ALA A 44 -5.90 0.49 -14.62
CA ALA A 44 -6.40 1.59 -13.82
C ALA A 44 -7.49 2.39 -14.55
N GLU A 45 -7.26 2.72 -15.83
CA GLU A 45 -8.26 3.40 -16.69
C GLU A 45 -9.52 2.54 -16.86
N ASN A 46 -9.36 1.25 -17.14
CA ASN A 46 -10.49 0.34 -17.32
C ASN A 46 -11.30 0.16 -16.04
N PHE A 47 -10.66 0.06 -14.86
CA PHE A 47 -11.34 0.02 -13.59
C PHE A 47 -12.06 1.34 -13.29
N SER A 48 -11.40 2.48 -13.49
CA SER A 48 -12.02 3.79 -13.34
C SER A 48 -13.29 3.92 -14.19
N ARG A 49 -13.23 3.50 -15.46
CA ARG A 49 -14.32 3.56 -16.43
C ARG A 49 -15.57 2.79 -16.00
N ILE A 50 -15.42 1.70 -15.25
CA ILE A 50 -16.54 0.91 -14.70
C ILE A 50 -16.93 1.31 -13.27
N GLY A 51 -16.47 2.47 -12.79
CA GLY A 51 -16.80 2.99 -11.47
C GLY A 51 -16.00 2.38 -10.31
N VAL A 52 -14.90 1.69 -10.59
CA VAL A 52 -14.05 1.07 -9.56
C VAL A 52 -12.87 1.99 -9.24
N PRO A 53 -12.77 2.50 -8.01
CA PRO A 53 -11.61 3.26 -7.56
C PRO A 53 -10.35 2.42 -7.59
N VAL A 54 -9.22 3.10 -7.85
CA VAL A 54 -7.91 2.46 -7.91
C VAL A 54 -6.94 3.21 -6.99
N PHE A 55 -6.06 2.47 -6.31
CA PHE A 55 -4.89 3.05 -5.65
C PHE A 55 -3.61 2.50 -6.26
N MET A 56 -2.65 3.36 -6.54
CA MET A 56 -1.34 2.99 -7.03
C MET A 56 -0.24 3.90 -6.49
N ALA A 57 0.93 3.33 -6.27
CA ALA A 57 2.11 4.10 -5.89
C ALA A 57 2.92 4.47 -7.14
N ASP A 58 3.23 5.73 -7.31
CA ASP A 58 4.03 6.26 -8.42
C ASP A 58 5.46 6.52 -7.97
N VAL A 59 6.34 5.59 -8.29
CA VAL A 59 7.76 5.66 -7.94
C VAL A 59 8.56 6.52 -8.92
N LYS A 60 8.08 6.65 -10.16
CA LYS A 60 8.83 7.29 -11.26
C LYS A 60 8.21 8.59 -11.75
N GLY A 61 7.02 8.94 -11.26
CA GLY A 61 6.28 10.11 -11.70
C GLY A 61 5.62 9.94 -13.09
N ASP A 62 5.45 8.68 -13.56
CA ASP A 62 4.90 8.37 -14.88
C ASP A 62 3.42 7.95 -14.85
N LEU A 63 2.83 7.72 -13.67
CA LEU A 63 1.43 7.33 -13.51
C LEU A 63 0.46 8.51 -13.49
N THR A 64 0.92 9.71 -13.14
CA THR A 64 0.09 10.92 -13.07
C THR A 64 -0.53 11.30 -14.41
N GLY A 65 0.02 10.78 -15.51
CA GLY A 65 -0.56 10.92 -16.85
C GLY A 65 -2.00 10.41 -16.98
N ALA A 66 -2.46 9.51 -16.11
CA ALA A 66 -3.84 9.03 -16.07
C ALA A 66 -4.88 10.15 -15.83
N SER A 67 -4.49 11.28 -15.25
CA SER A 67 -5.32 12.48 -15.04
C SER A 67 -5.63 13.26 -16.32
N GLN A 68 -4.95 12.97 -17.42
CA GLN A 68 -5.08 13.69 -18.69
C GLN A 68 -5.46 12.76 -19.82
N PRO A 69 -6.25 13.23 -20.81
CA PRO A 69 -6.56 12.41 -21.98
C PRO A 69 -5.28 12.10 -22.75
N GLY A 70 -5.02 10.82 -22.94
CA GLY A 70 -3.87 10.36 -23.68
C GLY A 70 -3.93 10.80 -25.16
N LYS A 71 -2.77 10.87 -25.82
CA LYS A 71 -2.68 11.12 -27.25
C LYS A 71 -2.23 9.85 -27.98
N ILE A 72 -3.02 9.41 -28.93
CA ILE A 72 -2.66 8.27 -29.79
C ILE A 72 -1.81 8.81 -30.93
N GLY A 73 -0.49 8.60 -30.85
CA GLY A 73 0.41 8.96 -31.94
C GLY A 73 0.32 7.98 -33.10
N ASP A 74 0.77 8.40 -34.30
CA ASP A 74 0.69 7.63 -35.55
C ASP A 74 1.32 6.22 -35.42
N LYS A 75 2.43 6.12 -34.69
CA LYS A 75 3.09 4.83 -34.45
C LYS A 75 2.21 3.86 -33.67
N LEU A 76 1.58 4.32 -32.59
CA LEU A 76 0.67 3.50 -31.78
C LEU A 76 -0.57 3.14 -32.59
N ALA A 77 -1.16 4.10 -33.32
CA ALA A 77 -2.31 3.87 -34.18
C ALA A 77 -2.03 2.80 -35.24
N SER A 78 -0.85 2.83 -35.87
CA SER A 78 -0.43 1.83 -36.84
C SER A 78 -0.31 0.43 -36.25
N VAL A 79 0.31 0.33 -35.05
CA VAL A 79 0.48 -0.95 -34.33
C VAL A 79 -0.87 -1.53 -33.89
N LEU A 80 -1.78 -0.70 -33.40
CA LEU A 80 -3.13 -1.14 -32.99
C LEU A 80 -3.90 -1.65 -34.17
N LYS A 81 -3.89 -0.93 -35.30
CA LYS A 81 -4.55 -1.33 -36.56
C LYS A 81 -3.96 -2.63 -37.12
N GLU A 82 -2.64 -2.77 -37.11
CA GLU A 82 -1.95 -4.00 -37.57
C GLU A 82 -2.37 -5.21 -36.74
N ARG A 83 -2.63 -5.01 -35.45
CA ARG A 83 -3.07 -6.06 -34.51
C ARG A 83 -4.60 -6.24 -34.46
N GLY A 84 -5.35 -5.55 -35.30
CA GLY A 84 -6.81 -5.63 -35.36
C GLY A 84 -7.49 -5.10 -34.11
N LEU A 85 -6.86 -4.13 -33.43
CA LEU A 85 -7.42 -3.42 -32.28
C LEU A 85 -8.01 -2.08 -32.74
N ASP A 86 -9.19 -1.76 -32.21
CA ASP A 86 -9.76 -0.42 -32.37
C ASP A 86 -8.91 0.62 -31.63
N LEU A 87 -8.95 1.85 -32.12
CA LEU A 87 -8.30 2.96 -31.43
C LEU A 87 -9.06 3.21 -30.13
N PRO A 88 -8.39 3.14 -28.96
CA PRO A 88 -9.04 3.42 -27.70
C PRO A 88 -9.46 4.90 -27.66
N THR A 89 -10.58 5.17 -27.01
CA THR A 89 -10.97 6.55 -26.66
C THR A 89 -10.23 6.95 -25.40
N PRO A 90 -9.29 7.90 -25.47
CA PRO A 90 -8.55 8.35 -24.27
C PRO A 90 -9.49 8.89 -23.21
N LEU A 91 -9.30 8.47 -21.97
CA LEU A 91 -10.03 8.95 -20.83
C LEU A 91 -9.08 9.79 -19.93
N ALA A 92 -9.58 10.95 -19.48
CA ALA A 92 -9.01 11.62 -18.33
C ALA A 92 -9.68 11.05 -17.09
N CYS A 93 -8.99 10.21 -16.33
CA CYS A 93 -9.54 9.65 -15.10
C CYS A 93 -9.63 10.73 -14.02
N PRO A 94 -10.71 10.78 -13.22
CA PRO A 94 -10.70 11.57 -12.00
C PRO A 94 -9.56 11.07 -11.11
N THR A 95 -8.67 11.97 -10.72
CA THR A 95 -7.41 11.58 -10.06
C THR A 95 -7.19 12.40 -8.80
N THR A 96 -6.82 11.73 -7.71
CA THR A 96 -6.35 12.35 -6.47
C THR A 96 -4.89 12.02 -6.24
N LEU A 97 -4.07 13.05 -6.03
CA LEU A 97 -2.66 12.87 -5.71
C LEU A 97 -2.47 12.88 -4.19
N TRP A 98 -1.74 11.90 -3.70
CA TRP A 98 -1.39 11.71 -2.29
C TRP A 98 0.12 11.80 -2.11
N ASP A 99 0.56 12.35 -1.00
CA ASP A 99 1.98 12.46 -0.68
C ASP A 99 2.21 12.40 0.83
N VAL A 100 3.06 11.50 1.28
CA VAL A 100 3.44 11.39 2.70
C VAL A 100 4.07 12.70 3.20
N PHE A 101 4.78 13.42 2.33
CA PHE A 101 5.44 14.68 2.69
C PHE A 101 4.55 15.93 2.50
N GLY A 102 3.38 15.78 1.84
CA GLY A 102 2.44 16.87 1.58
C GLY A 102 2.95 17.95 0.62
N GLU A 103 3.88 17.60 -0.28
CA GLU A 103 4.49 18.54 -1.22
C GLU A 103 3.90 18.42 -2.63
N GLN A 104 3.54 17.21 -3.04
CA GLN A 104 3.05 16.89 -4.39
C GLN A 104 1.57 16.49 -4.41
N GLY A 105 0.95 16.31 -3.25
CA GLY A 105 -0.43 15.86 -3.12
C GLY A 105 -1.00 16.11 -1.74
N HIS A 106 -2.20 15.59 -1.50
CA HIS A 106 -2.81 15.61 -0.18
C HIS A 106 -1.97 14.80 0.80
N PRO A 107 -1.74 15.32 2.02
CA PRO A 107 -0.94 14.60 3.00
C PRO A 107 -1.61 13.30 3.42
N VAL A 108 -0.84 12.23 3.46
CA VAL A 108 -1.26 10.95 4.03
C VAL A 108 -0.60 10.79 5.37
N ARG A 109 -1.38 10.60 6.43
CA ARG A 109 -0.89 10.46 7.80
C ARG A 109 -1.48 9.23 8.47
N ALA A 110 -0.68 8.67 9.38
CA ALA A 110 -1.09 7.63 10.32
C ALA A 110 -0.77 8.06 11.73
N THR A 111 -1.55 7.65 12.72
CA THR A 111 -1.10 7.77 14.09
C THR A 111 -0.13 6.64 14.45
N VAL A 112 0.70 6.85 15.45
CA VAL A 112 1.58 5.81 15.98
C VAL A 112 0.75 4.63 16.52
N SER A 113 -0.37 4.92 17.18
CA SER A 113 -1.30 3.90 17.69
C SER A 113 -1.84 3.01 16.57
N ASP A 114 -2.27 3.59 15.45
CA ASP A 114 -2.83 2.82 14.31
C ASP A 114 -1.76 2.01 13.58
N MET A 115 -0.54 2.55 13.46
CA MET A 115 0.58 1.80 12.89
C MET A 115 0.88 0.55 13.70
N GLY A 116 0.78 0.66 15.00
CA GLY A 116 1.05 -0.42 15.94
C GLY A 116 2.53 -0.82 16.05
N PRO A 117 2.88 -1.56 17.11
CA PRO A 117 4.28 -1.85 17.43
C PRO A 117 4.96 -2.79 16.43
N LEU A 118 4.21 -3.67 15.74
CA LEU A 118 4.79 -4.62 14.79
C LEU A 118 5.33 -3.91 13.54
N LEU A 119 4.51 -3.07 12.91
CA LEU A 119 4.91 -2.34 11.70
C LEU A 119 5.94 -1.25 12.04
N LEU A 120 5.76 -0.57 13.16
CA LEU A 120 6.72 0.42 13.64
C LEU A 120 8.07 -0.23 13.98
N GLY A 121 8.08 -1.40 14.62
CA GLY A 121 9.30 -2.15 14.92
C GLY A 121 10.07 -2.54 13.66
N ARG A 122 9.38 -2.89 12.57
CA ARG A 122 10.00 -3.11 11.26
C ARG A 122 10.60 -1.81 10.71
N MET A 123 9.84 -0.73 10.73
CA MET A 123 10.29 0.58 10.24
C MET A 123 11.57 1.02 10.96
N LEU A 124 11.63 0.81 12.27
CA LEU A 124 12.78 1.11 13.13
C LEU A 124 13.91 0.07 13.06
N ASN A 125 13.71 -1.04 12.35
CA ASN A 125 14.66 -2.17 12.29
C ASN A 125 15.03 -2.73 13.67
N LEU A 126 14.04 -2.95 14.51
CA LEU A 126 14.24 -3.46 15.87
C LEU A 126 14.48 -4.98 15.87
N ASN A 127 15.36 -5.44 16.75
CA ASN A 127 15.47 -6.86 17.08
C ASN A 127 14.35 -7.30 18.02
N GLU A 128 14.22 -8.62 18.26
CA GLU A 128 13.14 -9.19 19.09
C GLU A 128 13.06 -8.59 20.50
N THR A 129 14.22 -8.36 21.16
CA THR A 129 14.27 -7.76 22.50
C THR A 129 13.77 -6.30 22.48
N GLN A 130 14.16 -5.53 21.50
CA GLN A 130 13.74 -4.13 21.33
C GLN A 130 12.26 -4.04 20.94
N LEU A 131 11.79 -4.94 20.06
CA LEU A 131 10.39 -5.06 19.72
C LEU A 131 9.55 -5.43 20.96
N GLY A 132 10.05 -6.32 21.82
CA GLY A 132 9.41 -6.65 23.09
C GLY A 132 9.24 -5.42 24.00
N VAL A 133 10.24 -4.55 24.09
CA VAL A 133 10.15 -3.29 24.83
C VAL A 133 9.16 -2.33 24.15
N LEU A 134 9.15 -2.24 22.84
CA LEU A 134 8.17 -1.40 22.13
C LEU A 134 6.73 -1.88 22.37
N ASN A 135 6.47 -3.19 22.28
CA ASN A 135 5.16 -3.78 22.60
C ASN A 135 4.70 -3.43 24.03
N LEU A 136 5.64 -3.48 24.98
CA LEU A 136 5.37 -3.14 26.37
C LEU A 136 5.00 -1.65 26.52
N VAL A 137 5.69 -0.74 25.83
CA VAL A 137 5.38 0.69 25.82
C VAL A 137 3.95 0.94 25.29
N PHE A 138 3.56 0.28 24.19
CA PHE A 138 2.20 0.36 23.67
C PHE A 138 1.18 -0.18 24.66
N LYS A 139 1.46 -1.33 25.28
CA LYS A 139 0.56 -1.93 26.27
C LYS A 139 0.35 -1.01 27.49
N ILE A 140 1.42 -0.39 28.01
CA ILE A 140 1.31 0.58 29.12
C ILE A 140 0.50 1.81 28.70
N ALA A 141 0.69 2.31 27.46
CA ALA A 141 -0.09 3.42 26.94
C ALA A 141 -1.59 3.07 26.90
N ASP A 142 -1.93 1.91 26.33
CA ASP A 142 -3.31 1.42 26.24
C ASP A 142 -3.96 1.24 27.61
N ASP A 143 -3.29 0.61 28.56
CA ASP A 143 -3.80 0.37 29.91
C ASP A 143 -4.06 1.68 30.66
N ASN A 144 -3.35 2.75 30.32
CA ASN A 144 -3.53 4.09 30.90
C ASN A 144 -4.41 5.02 30.04
N GLY A 145 -4.99 4.54 28.94
CA GLY A 145 -5.82 5.34 28.05
C GLY A 145 -5.07 6.47 27.34
N LEU A 146 -3.76 6.31 27.12
CA LEU A 146 -2.91 7.29 26.45
C LEU A 146 -2.81 6.97 24.96
N LEU A 147 -3.21 7.91 24.13
CA LEU A 147 -3.08 7.80 22.67
C LEU A 147 -1.67 8.22 22.25
N LEU A 148 -1.07 7.40 21.40
CA LEU A 148 0.21 7.71 20.75
C LEU A 148 -0.11 8.26 19.35
N LEU A 149 -0.24 9.56 19.22
CA LEU A 149 -0.66 10.20 17.98
C LEU A 149 0.53 10.42 17.04
N ASP A 150 1.63 10.91 17.56
CA ASP A 150 2.82 11.23 16.78
C ASP A 150 4.11 10.64 17.39
N LEU A 151 5.25 10.92 16.76
CA LEU A 151 6.55 10.43 17.22
C LEU A 151 6.98 11.08 18.55
N LYS A 152 6.45 12.27 18.88
CA LYS A 152 6.77 12.94 20.15
C LYS A 152 6.08 12.26 21.31
N ASP A 153 4.83 11.83 21.12
CA ASP A 153 4.09 11.06 22.12
C ASP A 153 4.80 9.74 22.44
N LEU A 154 5.20 9.01 21.39
CA LEU A 154 5.94 7.76 21.56
C LEU A 154 7.29 7.99 22.26
N ARG A 155 7.99 9.07 21.92
CA ARG A 155 9.26 9.41 22.55
C ARG A 155 9.08 9.75 24.05
N ALA A 156 8.04 10.52 24.37
CA ALA A 156 7.70 10.85 25.74
C ALA A 156 7.34 9.60 26.55
N MET A 157 6.56 8.70 25.94
CA MET A 157 6.17 7.43 26.56
C MET A 157 7.37 6.51 26.79
N LEU A 158 8.28 6.39 25.81
CA LEU A 158 9.55 5.65 25.96
C LEU A 158 10.42 6.21 27.09
N GLN A 159 10.51 7.54 27.20
CA GLN A 159 11.23 8.20 28.28
C GLN A 159 10.59 7.87 29.62
N TYR A 160 9.27 8.01 29.73
CA TYR A 160 8.54 7.73 30.97
C TYR A 160 8.71 6.27 31.40
N VAL A 161 8.55 5.31 30.52
CA VAL A 161 8.73 3.88 30.81
C VAL A 161 10.19 3.56 31.18
N GLY A 162 11.16 4.21 30.52
CA GLY A 162 12.58 4.05 30.83
C GLY A 162 12.93 4.56 32.25
N ASP A 163 12.47 5.76 32.63
CA ASP A 163 12.74 6.39 33.90
C ASP A 163 12.06 5.63 35.04
N ASN A 164 10.90 5.04 34.79
CA ASN A 164 10.12 4.29 35.79
C ASN A 164 10.21 2.76 35.60
N SER A 165 11.28 2.27 34.95
CA SER A 165 11.42 0.86 34.57
C SER A 165 11.25 -0.15 35.69
N LYS A 166 11.64 0.23 36.93
CA LYS A 166 11.50 -0.61 38.14
C LYS A 166 10.05 -0.86 38.52
N GLU A 167 9.17 0.12 38.33
CA GLU A 167 7.74 0.00 38.64
C GLU A 167 7.06 -0.98 37.64
N PHE A 168 7.47 -0.90 36.38
CA PHE A 168 6.91 -1.74 35.32
C PHE A 168 7.46 -3.16 35.28
N THR A 169 8.64 -3.41 35.85
CA THR A 169 9.31 -4.73 35.79
C THR A 169 8.45 -5.85 36.37
N THR A 170 7.71 -5.60 37.43
CA THR A 170 6.90 -6.65 38.09
C THR A 170 5.67 -7.02 37.29
N GLU A 171 5.04 -6.08 36.59
CA GLU A 171 3.78 -6.27 35.90
C GLU A 171 4.00 -6.59 34.41
N TYR A 172 4.93 -5.91 33.75
CA TYR A 172 5.09 -5.97 32.30
C TYR A 172 6.43 -6.59 31.85
N GLY A 173 7.36 -6.82 32.77
CA GLY A 173 8.68 -7.38 32.46
C GLY A 173 9.81 -6.34 32.39
N ASN A 174 11.02 -6.83 32.12
CA ASN A 174 12.21 -6.01 32.18
C ASN A 174 12.35 -5.05 31.01
N VAL A 175 12.51 -3.76 31.30
CA VAL A 175 12.80 -2.72 30.31
C VAL A 175 14.24 -2.27 30.45
N SER A 176 15.09 -2.60 29.48
CA SER A 176 16.49 -2.18 29.51
C SER A 176 16.67 -0.78 28.92
N ALA A 177 17.50 0.05 29.59
CA ALA A 177 17.88 1.36 29.07
C ALA A 177 18.54 1.27 27.67
N ALA A 178 19.24 0.18 27.39
CA ALA A 178 19.87 -0.06 26.08
C ALA A 178 18.82 -0.21 24.97
N SER A 179 17.71 -0.93 25.24
CA SER A 179 16.61 -1.09 24.29
C SER A 179 15.84 0.22 24.07
N VAL A 180 15.53 0.95 25.14
CA VAL A 180 14.92 2.29 25.06
C VAL A 180 15.78 3.22 24.21
N GLY A 181 17.08 3.29 24.48
CA GLY A 181 18.01 4.11 23.70
C GLY A 181 18.14 3.69 22.24
N ALA A 182 18.01 2.40 21.93
CA ALA A 182 18.02 1.91 20.54
C ALA A 182 16.75 2.36 19.79
N ILE A 183 15.57 2.24 20.41
CA ILE A 183 14.30 2.68 19.84
C ILE A 183 14.32 4.20 19.60
N GLN A 184 14.78 4.99 20.59
CA GLN A 184 14.89 6.45 20.44
C GLN A 184 15.80 6.88 19.31
N ARG A 185 16.94 6.17 19.08
CA ARG A 185 17.82 6.43 17.92
C ARG A 185 17.12 6.12 16.61
N GLY A 186 16.36 5.01 16.55
CA GLY A 186 15.56 4.66 15.38
C GLY A 186 14.50 5.74 15.09
N LEU A 187 13.80 6.23 16.09
CA LEU A 187 12.83 7.33 15.94
C LEU A 187 13.47 8.61 15.38
N LEU A 188 14.65 8.98 15.89
CA LEU A 188 15.39 10.13 15.37
C LEU A 188 15.75 9.95 13.87
N GLN A 189 16.14 8.75 13.49
CA GLN A 189 16.45 8.44 12.08
C GLN A 189 15.21 8.58 11.19
N ILE A 190 14.05 8.09 11.65
CA ILE A 190 12.79 8.23 10.90
C ILE A 190 12.35 9.70 10.80
N GLU A 191 12.48 10.48 11.86
CA GLU A 191 12.20 11.91 11.82
C GLU A 191 13.05 12.62 10.76
N GLN A 192 14.35 12.30 10.66
CA GLN A 192 15.24 12.85 9.64
C GLN A 192 14.85 12.45 8.21
N GLN A 193 14.10 11.37 8.06
CA GLN A 193 13.55 10.91 6.77
C GLN A 193 12.15 11.46 6.48
N GLY A 194 11.62 12.37 7.32
CA GLY A 194 10.31 12.98 7.17
C GLY A 194 9.17 12.23 7.87
N GLY A 195 9.50 11.33 8.80
CA GLY A 195 8.49 10.63 9.60
C GLY A 195 7.65 11.55 10.47
N ASP A 196 8.15 12.71 10.82
CA ASP A 196 7.42 13.77 11.52
C ASP A 196 6.25 14.36 10.68
N LYS A 197 6.31 14.23 9.37
CA LYS A 197 5.22 14.62 8.46
C LYS A 197 4.20 13.50 8.25
N PHE A 198 4.66 12.25 8.36
CA PHE A 198 3.82 11.08 8.19
C PHE A 198 3.01 10.75 9.45
N PHE A 199 3.66 10.79 10.63
CA PHE A 199 2.97 10.48 11.88
C PHE A 199 2.23 11.70 12.44
N GLY A 200 0.93 11.52 12.71
CA GLY A 200 0.08 12.54 13.31
C GLY A 200 -1.33 12.60 12.75
N GLU A 201 -2.06 13.58 13.21
CA GLU A 201 -3.42 13.87 12.75
C GLU A 201 -3.45 14.99 11.68
N PRO A 202 -4.51 15.05 10.85
CA PRO A 202 -5.59 14.07 10.74
C PRO A 202 -5.11 12.77 10.10
N MET A 203 -5.54 11.64 10.66
CA MET A 203 -5.27 10.33 10.08
C MET A 203 -6.03 10.15 8.77
N LEU A 204 -5.44 9.42 7.82
CA LEU A 204 -6.09 9.05 6.58
C LEU A 204 -7.36 8.25 6.86
N ASN A 205 -8.46 8.69 6.26
CA ASN A 205 -9.67 7.87 6.18
C ASN A 205 -9.60 7.02 4.91
N ILE A 206 -9.57 5.71 5.07
CA ILE A 206 -9.46 4.78 3.94
C ILE A 206 -10.62 4.91 2.94
N GLN A 207 -11.78 5.42 3.38
CA GLN A 207 -12.92 5.67 2.51
C GLN A 207 -12.67 6.78 1.50
N ASP A 208 -11.68 7.66 1.73
CA ASP A 208 -11.30 8.70 0.79
C ASP A 208 -10.72 8.11 -0.51
N PHE A 209 -10.23 6.86 -0.46
CA PHE A 209 -9.78 6.15 -1.67
C PHE A 209 -10.91 5.53 -2.49
N MET A 210 -12.15 5.48 -1.96
CA MET A 210 -13.28 4.79 -2.60
C MET A 210 -14.28 5.75 -3.25
N GLN A 211 -13.81 6.93 -3.64
CA GLN A 211 -14.65 7.94 -4.26
C GLN A 211 -14.90 7.64 -5.75
N THR A 212 -16.05 8.08 -6.23
CA THR A 212 -16.40 8.11 -7.65
C THR A 212 -16.80 9.52 -8.06
N VAL A 213 -16.48 9.89 -9.30
CA VAL A 213 -16.86 11.17 -9.90
C VAL A 213 -17.45 10.88 -11.28
N ASP A 214 -18.66 11.34 -11.54
CA ASP A 214 -19.39 11.12 -12.79
C ASP A 214 -19.36 9.64 -13.23
N ASP A 215 -19.72 8.75 -12.31
CA ASP A 215 -19.72 7.28 -12.46
C ASP A 215 -18.34 6.65 -12.73
N HIS A 216 -17.26 7.41 -12.73
CA HIS A 216 -15.89 6.89 -12.84
C HIS A 216 -15.23 6.74 -11.46
N GLY A 217 -14.53 5.63 -11.25
CA GLY A 217 -13.73 5.43 -10.03
C GLY A 217 -12.54 6.38 -9.99
N VAL A 218 -12.29 7.00 -8.83
CA VAL A 218 -11.13 7.88 -8.65
C VAL A 218 -9.85 7.07 -8.69
N VAL A 219 -8.86 7.53 -9.47
CA VAL A 219 -7.51 6.98 -9.49
C VAL A 219 -6.68 7.72 -8.45
N ASN A 220 -6.39 7.05 -7.34
CA ASN A 220 -5.57 7.57 -6.26
C ASN A 220 -4.11 7.25 -6.54
N ILE A 221 -3.28 8.25 -6.67
CA ILE A 221 -1.86 8.10 -6.97
C ILE A 221 -1.04 8.65 -5.80
N LEU A 222 -0.24 7.78 -5.19
CA LEU A 222 0.73 8.16 -4.15
C LEU A 222 2.04 8.57 -4.82
N ALA A 223 2.49 9.80 -4.61
CA ALA A 223 3.83 10.23 -4.97
C ALA A 223 4.86 9.51 -4.08
N ALA A 224 5.56 8.53 -4.64
CA ALA A 224 6.47 7.66 -3.91
C ALA A 224 7.96 7.87 -4.30
N ASP A 225 8.28 8.84 -5.13
CA ASP A 225 9.63 9.13 -5.60
C ASP A 225 10.61 9.39 -4.44
N LYS A 226 10.20 10.18 -3.45
CA LYS A 226 11.00 10.43 -2.24
C LYS A 226 10.99 9.25 -1.26
N LEU A 227 9.87 8.52 -1.17
CA LEU A 227 9.74 7.35 -0.30
C LEU A 227 10.71 6.23 -0.69
N MET A 228 11.07 6.13 -1.97
CA MET A 228 12.04 5.16 -2.47
C MET A 228 13.44 5.34 -1.91
N ASN A 229 13.77 6.53 -1.38
CA ASN A 229 15.02 6.74 -0.64
C ASN A 229 15.00 6.05 0.73
N SER A 230 13.82 5.60 1.19
CA SER A 230 13.60 4.87 2.43
C SER A 230 12.71 3.65 2.18
N PRO A 231 13.23 2.56 1.56
CA PRO A 231 12.43 1.40 1.13
C PRO A 231 11.63 0.77 2.28
N ARG A 232 12.15 0.79 3.51
CA ARG A 232 11.44 0.29 4.69
C ARG A 232 10.22 1.15 5.04
N LEU A 233 10.36 2.49 4.97
CA LEU A 233 9.24 3.40 5.19
C LEU A 233 8.15 3.15 4.14
N TYR A 234 8.52 3.08 2.85
CA TYR A 234 7.62 2.78 1.76
C TYR A 234 6.86 1.46 1.97
N ALA A 235 7.60 0.37 2.19
CA ALA A 235 7.00 -0.95 2.40
C ALA A 235 6.07 -0.98 3.63
N THR A 236 6.50 -0.37 4.75
CA THR A 236 5.70 -0.34 5.98
C THR A 236 4.44 0.48 5.81
N PHE A 237 4.54 1.62 5.11
CA PHE A 237 3.40 2.46 4.76
C PHE A 237 2.35 1.70 3.94
N LEU A 238 2.77 1.01 2.87
CA LEU A 238 1.85 0.23 2.04
C LEU A 238 1.20 -0.92 2.81
N LEU A 239 1.94 -1.55 3.71
CA LEU A 239 1.40 -2.61 4.57
C LEU A 239 0.41 -2.09 5.60
N TRP A 240 0.70 -0.93 6.19
CA TRP A 240 -0.25 -0.26 7.07
C TRP A 240 -1.55 0.03 6.33
N MET A 241 -1.49 0.65 5.14
CA MET A 241 -2.69 0.92 4.33
C MET A 241 -3.49 -0.35 4.01
N LEU A 242 -2.80 -1.44 3.67
CA LEU A 242 -3.48 -2.72 3.40
C LEU A 242 -4.14 -3.28 4.67
N SER A 243 -3.52 -3.09 5.85
CA SER A 243 -4.12 -3.49 7.13
C SER A 243 -5.34 -2.64 7.48
N GLU A 244 -5.30 -1.33 7.24
CA GLU A 244 -6.42 -0.42 7.41
C GLU A 244 -7.63 -0.82 6.54
N LEU A 245 -7.39 -1.18 5.27
CA LEU A 245 -8.44 -1.72 4.39
C LEU A 245 -9.08 -2.96 4.99
N PHE A 246 -8.29 -3.84 5.59
CA PHE A 246 -8.83 -5.04 6.23
C PHE A 246 -9.63 -4.71 7.49
N GLU A 247 -9.18 -3.78 8.33
CA GLU A 247 -9.81 -3.48 9.62
C GLU A 247 -11.09 -2.64 9.47
N GLN A 248 -11.08 -1.66 8.56
CA GLN A 248 -12.18 -0.71 8.44
C GLN A 248 -13.30 -1.14 7.49
N LEU A 249 -13.00 -1.99 6.47
CA LEU A 249 -14.01 -2.37 5.49
C LEU A 249 -14.91 -3.51 5.99
N PRO A 250 -16.23 -3.45 5.71
CA PRO A 250 -17.13 -4.56 6.01
C PRO A 250 -16.89 -5.74 5.06
N GLU A 251 -17.24 -6.93 5.49
CA GLU A 251 -17.28 -8.10 4.61
C GLU A 251 -18.49 -8.03 3.68
N ILE A 252 -18.26 -8.17 2.38
CA ILE A 252 -19.29 -8.08 1.34
C ILE A 252 -19.34 -9.32 0.44
N GLY A 253 -18.43 -10.27 0.62
CA GLY A 253 -18.33 -11.50 -0.19
C GLY A 253 -17.73 -11.24 -1.58
N ASP A 254 -18.29 -11.87 -2.62
CA ASP A 254 -17.85 -11.73 -4.01
C ASP A 254 -18.80 -10.74 -4.75
N PRO A 255 -18.48 -9.43 -4.81
CA PRO A 255 -19.27 -8.43 -5.52
C PRO A 255 -19.12 -8.55 -7.05
N GLU A 256 -20.07 -8.01 -7.81
CA GLU A 256 -20.00 -7.97 -9.29
C GLU A 256 -18.81 -7.15 -9.82
N ILE A 257 -18.40 -6.12 -9.08
CA ILE A 257 -17.19 -5.33 -9.32
C ILE A 257 -16.48 -5.09 -7.99
N PRO A 258 -15.14 -5.00 -7.96
CA PRO A 258 -14.43 -4.71 -6.72
C PRO A 258 -14.78 -3.33 -6.16
N LYS A 259 -14.63 -3.17 -4.85
CA LYS A 259 -14.79 -1.88 -4.17
C LYS A 259 -13.59 -0.96 -4.34
N LEU A 260 -12.41 -1.56 -4.46
CA LEU A 260 -11.14 -0.88 -4.66
C LEU A 260 -10.16 -1.87 -5.28
N VAL A 261 -9.32 -1.40 -6.18
CA VAL A 261 -8.17 -2.16 -6.68
C VAL A 261 -6.89 -1.46 -6.27
N PHE A 262 -6.01 -2.22 -5.64
CA PHE A 262 -4.77 -1.74 -5.06
C PHE A 262 -3.57 -2.32 -5.83
N PHE A 263 -2.73 -1.46 -6.39
CA PHE A 263 -1.51 -1.85 -7.09
C PHE A 263 -0.28 -1.54 -6.27
N PHE A 264 0.47 -2.56 -5.91
CA PHE A 264 1.77 -2.46 -5.27
C PHE A 264 2.87 -2.48 -6.33
N ASP A 265 3.34 -1.32 -6.75
CA ASP A 265 4.52 -1.26 -7.61
C ASP A 265 5.80 -1.52 -6.79
N GLU A 266 6.81 -2.06 -7.47
CA GLU A 266 8.08 -2.55 -6.87
C GLU A 266 7.83 -3.47 -5.66
N ALA A 267 6.89 -4.42 -5.81
CA ALA A 267 6.40 -5.27 -4.74
C ALA A 267 7.49 -6.09 -4.01
N HIS A 268 8.65 -6.28 -4.66
CA HIS A 268 9.82 -6.91 -4.02
C HIS A 268 10.24 -6.22 -2.71
N LEU A 269 9.99 -4.90 -2.58
CA LEU A 269 10.32 -4.15 -1.37
C LEU A 269 9.49 -4.55 -0.14
N LEU A 270 8.30 -5.10 -0.37
CA LEU A 270 7.45 -5.60 0.73
C LEU A 270 8.06 -6.84 1.40
N PHE A 271 8.74 -7.66 0.61
CA PHE A 271 9.21 -8.99 1.00
C PHE A 271 10.71 -9.03 1.28
N ASN A 272 11.48 -8.10 0.71
CA ASN A 272 12.93 -8.06 0.89
C ASN A 272 13.28 -7.83 2.37
N GLU A 273 14.14 -8.72 2.92
CA GLU A 273 14.55 -8.70 4.34
C GLU A 273 13.38 -8.70 5.33
N ALA A 274 12.18 -9.11 4.91
CA ALA A 274 11.00 -9.12 5.77
C ALA A 274 11.09 -10.30 6.77
N PRO A 275 10.89 -10.06 8.09
CA PRO A 275 10.77 -11.14 9.06
C PRO A 275 9.60 -12.07 8.73
N LYS A 276 9.74 -13.36 9.06
CA LYS A 276 8.70 -14.37 8.77
C LYS A 276 7.31 -13.97 9.27
N VAL A 277 7.21 -13.44 10.49
CA VAL A 277 5.96 -12.97 11.09
C VAL A 277 5.27 -11.91 10.21
N LEU A 278 6.05 -11.04 9.57
CA LEU A 278 5.50 -10.02 8.69
C LEU A 278 5.01 -10.59 7.37
N ILE A 279 5.74 -11.56 6.78
CA ILE A 279 5.29 -12.27 5.57
C ILE A 279 3.96 -12.98 5.85
N GLU A 280 3.84 -13.67 7.00
CA GLU A 280 2.61 -14.30 7.45
C GLU A 280 1.46 -13.29 7.63
N ARG A 281 1.76 -12.08 8.13
CA ARG A 281 0.75 -11.00 8.23
C ARG A 281 0.31 -10.49 6.87
N ILE A 282 1.23 -10.29 5.92
CA ILE A 282 0.90 -9.90 4.54
C ILE A 282 0.00 -10.94 3.89
N GLU A 283 0.39 -12.22 3.99
CA GLU A 283 -0.39 -13.33 3.44
C GLU A 283 -1.82 -13.35 4.02
N LEU A 284 -1.93 -13.22 5.34
CA LEU A 284 -3.22 -13.19 6.03
C LEU A 284 -4.08 -12.02 5.52
N VAL A 285 -3.54 -10.81 5.49
CA VAL A 285 -4.27 -9.62 5.08
C VAL A 285 -4.68 -9.73 3.61
N VAL A 286 -3.78 -10.12 2.70
CA VAL A 286 -4.10 -10.33 1.28
C VAL A 286 -5.25 -11.32 1.12
N ARG A 287 -5.21 -12.44 1.84
CA ARG A 287 -6.29 -13.44 1.81
C ARG A 287 -7.63 -12.89 2.30
N LEU A 288 -7.62 -12.05 3.34
CA LEU A 288 -8.84 -11.58 4.01
C LEU A 288 -9.47 -10.36 3.32
N VAL A 289 -8.70 -9.46 2.70
CA VAL A 289 -9.25 -8.29 2.01
C VAL A 289 -10.07 -8.67 0.77
N ARG A 290 -9.93 -9.90 0.27
CA ARG A 290 -10.78 -10.42 -0.78
C ARG A 290 -12.26 -10.39 -0.39
N SER A 291 -12.63 -10.85 0.82
CA SER A 291 -14.02 -10.83 1.31
C SER A 291 -14.56 -9.42 1.54
N LYS A 292 -13.67 -8.42 1.59
CA LYS A 292 -13.99 -6.99 1.64
C LYS A 292 -14.22 -6.38 0.24
N GLY A 293 -14.08 -7.19 -0.83
CA GLY A 293 -14.20 -6.73 -2.21
C GLY A 293 -12.99 -5.95 -2.73
N VAL A 294 -11.83 -6.08 -2.10
CA VAL A 294 -10.59 -5.39 -2.52
C VAL A 294 -9.72 -6.32 -3.37
N GLY A 295 -9.33 -5.86 -4.56
CA GLY A 295 -8.33 -6.51 -5.40
C GLY A 295 -6.93 -6.00 -5.09
N VAL A 296 -5.96 -6.89 -4.87
CA VAL A 296 -4.55 -6.54 -4.64
C VAL A 296 -3.70 -7.10 -5.77
N TYR A 297 -2.97 -6.24 -6.44
CA TYR A 297 -2.10 -6.61 -7.55
C TYR A 297 -0.66 -6.22 -7.24
N PHE A 298 0.21 -7.22 -7.23
CA PHE A 298 1.65 -7.00 -7.09
C PHE A 298 2.28 -6.78 -8.45
N VAL A 299 3.11 -5.74 -8.55
CA VAL A 299 3.86 -5.41 -9.76
C VAL A 299 5.35 -5.53 -9.43
N THR A 300 6.07 -6.41 -10.12
CA THR A 300 7.50 -6.63 -9.89
C THR A 300 8.22 -7.04 -11.17
N GLN A 301 9.55 -7.03 -11.13
CA GLN A 301 10.36 -7.44 -12.29
C GLN A 301 10.52 -8.96 -12.36
N ASN A 302 10.56 -9.63 -11.20
CA ASN A 302 10.76 -11.06 -11.11
C ASN A 302 9.65 -11.71 -10.25
N PRO A 303 8.92 -12.71 -10.75
CA PRO A 303 7.88 -13.38 -9.95
C PRO A 303 8.44 -14.08 -8.70
N LEU A 304 9.73 -14.43 -8.70
CA LEU A 304 10.39 -15.05 -7.53
C LEU A 304 10.61 -14.08 -6.36
N ASP A 305 10.38 -12.78 -6.57
CA ASP A 305 10.42 -11.78 -5.49
C ASP A 305 9.24 -11.94 -4.52
N ILE A 306 8.17 -12.61 -4.96
CA ILE A 306 6.96 -12.82 -4.17
C ILE A 306 7.03 -14.21 -3.53
N PRO A 307 6.88 -14.35 -2.21
CA PRO A 307 6.86 -15.65 -1.53
C PRO A 307 5.77 -16.57 -2.07
N ASP A 308 6.05 -17.87 -2.15
CA ASP A 308 5.13 -18.88 -2.69
C ASP A 308 3.78 -18.89 -1.96
N SER A 309 3.78 -18.64 -0.65
CA SER A 309 2.56 -18.57 0.15
C SER A 309 1.64 -17.41 -0.25
N VAL A 310 2.23 -16.26 -0.63
CA VAL A 310 1.49 -15.11 -1.16
C VAL A 310 1.10 -15.36 -2.61
N LEU A 311 2.01 -15.90 -3.45
CA LEU A 311 1.70 -16.29 -4.83
C LEU A 311 0.49 -17.23 -4.92
N ALA A 312 0.34 -18.14 -3.96
CA ALA A 312 -0.80 -19.06 -3.91
C ALA A 312 -2.16 -18.36 -3.75
N GLN A 313 -2.19 -17.12 -3.25
CA GLN A 313 -3.41 -16.32 -3.10
C GLN A 313 -3.79 -15.55 -4.38
N LEU A 314 -2.90 -15.44 -5.36
CA LEU A 314 -3.10 -14.62 -6.56
C LEU A 314 -3.79 -15.44 -7.65
N GLY A 315 -5.04 -15.12 -7.95
CA GLY A 315 -5.84 -15.81 -8.98
C GLY A 315 -5.59 -15.34 -10.42
N ASN A 316 -5.14 -14.10 -10.59
CA ASN A 316 -4.88 -13.48 -11.88
C ASN A 316 -3.36 -13.33 -12.10
N ARG A 317 -2.81 -14.05 -13.09
CA ARG A 317 -1.36 -14.06 -13.34
C ARG A 317 -1.07 -13.93 -14.84
#